data_c3b9955d80304f36d5e8b5ac7a0ed9b3
#
_entry.id   c3b9955d80304f36d5e8b5ac7a0ed9b3
#
_cell.length_a   1.000
_cell.length_b   1.000
_cell.length_c   1.000
_cell.angle_alpha   90.00
_cell.angle_beta   90.00
_cell.angle_gamma   90.00
#
_symmetry.space_group_name_H-M   'P 1'
#
loop_
_entity.id
_entity.type
_entity.pdbx_description
1 polymer ?
#
loop_
_entity_poly.entity_id
_entity_poly.type
_entity_poly.pdbx_seq_one_letter_code
_entity_poly.pdbx_strand_id
1 'polypeptide(L)'
;MKLRIEKQRLNSIAETLYPFLPKNPLVPILENILLQLKDNELVFTASDSNNAIQYKLPVDEVEISEPQDVCFNILFASDYVKSLKDETISLEFFDNGMVITHDSGHIEMATEDVKMYPNREILEPESFINITGNEFYNSLKLANSIVNPDNKDYQPSYCVHFNGKDIFSSGTINHTYFNILKVNIEGDMQKVSVHYSQIQKLLGYISRRSEFKIHLGIDHIVCKDEYSICYIAGIKYSAPPYELIYKQETTQKVIISKKELESCVNRIIVSSKGFPAYISLLSHDDTIEISSLNSVYGINISETISAVMTDNIDYGLLTNQLIKGFKMFDEGNLTIKFFQSVASITCDGNENIFVIGRYIFNK
;
A
#
# COMPACT_ATOMS: atom_id res chain seq x y z
N MET A 1 -10.76 18.53 31.90
CA MET A 1 -9.87 17.36 32.02
C MET A 1 -8.42 17.85 32.02
N LYS A 2 -7.59 17.30 32.90
CA LYS A 2 -6.14 17.55 32.89
C LYS A 2 -5.43 16.24 32.58
N LEU A 3 -4.53 16.28 31.62
CA LEU A 3 -3.74 15.13 31.17
C LEU A 3 -2.26 15.52 31.14
N ARG A 4 -1.43 14.80 31.88
CA ARG A 4 0.02 14.94 31.84
C ARG A 4 0.61 13.73 31.11
N ILE A 5 1.34 13.99 30.05
CA ILE A 5 1.82 12.96 29.11
C ILE A 5 3.25 13.27 28.65
N GLU A 6 4.06 12.25 28.43
CA GLU A 6 5.36 12.40 27.81
C GLU A 6 5.22 12.91 26.36
N LYS A 7 6.08 13.87 26.00
CA LYS A 7 6.14 14.45 24.65
C LYS A 7 6.28 13.38 23.56
N GLN A 8 7.17 12.42 23.76
CA GLN A 8 7.39 11.34 22.80
C GLN A 8 6.13 10.48 22.61
N ARG A 9 5.39 10.22 23.68
CA ARG A 9 4.14 9.45 23.64
C ARG A 9 3.07 10.19 22.85
N LEU A 10 2.85 11.49 23.10
CA LEU A 10 1.90 12.28 22.34
C LEU A 10 2.24 12.32 20.84
N ASN A 11 3.52 12.49 20.50
CA ASN A 11 3.97 12.48 19.12
C ASN A 11 3.75 11.11 18.46
N SER A 12 4.01 10.01 19.16
CA SER A 12 3.77 8.65 18.67
C SER A 12 2.28 8.39 18.40
N ILE A 13 1.39 8.88 19.28
CA ILE A 13 -0.05 8.84 19.09
C ILE A 13 -0.44 9.61 17.83
N ALA A 14 -0.01 10.87 17.72
CA ALA A 14 -0.32 11.72 16.56
C ALA A 14 0.15 11.08 15.24
N GLU A 15 1.37 10.54 15.23
CA GLU A 15 1.92 9.86 14.06
C GLU A 15 1.18 8.58 13.69
N THR A 16 0.65 7.85 14.67
CA THR A 16 -0.15 6.64 14.44
C THR A 16 -1.52 7.00 13.85
N LEU A 17 -2.12 8.10 14.30
CA LEU A 17 -3.43 8.56 13.82
C LEU A 17 -3.36 9.29 12.48
N TYR A 18 -2.22 9.90 12.15
CA TYR A 18 -2.03 10.74 10.96
C TYR A 18 -2.54 10.14 9.63
N PRO A 19 -2.33 8.85 9.30
CA PRO A 19 -2.83 8.29 8.03
C PRO A 19 -4.34 8.30 7.88
N PHE A 20 -5.07 8.45 8.99
CA PHE A 20 -6.54 8.41 9.04
C PHE A 20 -7.17 9.79 9.13
N LEU A 21 -6.38 10.82 9.36
CA LEU A 21 -6.85 12.20 9.35
C LEU A 21 -6.91 12.72 7.91
N PRO A 22 -8.08 13.08 7.40
CA PRO A 22 -8.23 13.56 6.04
C PRO A 22 -7.64 14.98 5.90
N LYS A 23 -7.06 15.26 4.73
CA LYS A 23 -6.66 16.63 4.37
C LYS A 23 -7.84 17.32 3.70
N ASN A 24 -8.28 18.47 4.24
CA ASN A 24 -9.43 19.24 3.74
C ASN A 24 -10.70 18.37 3.63
N PRO A 25 -11.22 17.82 4.73
CA PRO A 25 -12.42 16.98 4.70
C PRO A 25 -13.67 17.79 4.36
N LEU A 26 -14.67 17.14 3.76
CA LEU A 26 -15.99 17.75 3.55
C LEU A 26 -16.69 18.06 4.88
N VAL A 27 -16.37 17.32 5.92
CA VAL A 27 -16.85 17.53 7.30
C VAL A 27 -15.66 18.02 8.13
N PRO A 28 -15.53 19.33 8.41
CA PRO A 28 -14.32 19.93 9.00
C PRO A 28 -13.87 19.32 10.32
N ILE A 29 -14.80 18.85 11.15
CA ILE A 29 -14.47 18.25 12.45
C ILE A 29 -13.55 17.00 12.32
N LEU A 30 -13.53 16.34 11.16
CA LEU A 30 -12.67 15.18 10.91
C LEU A 30 -11.17 15.52 10.80
N GLU A 31 -10.80 16.80 10.78
CA GLU A 31 -9.39 17.23 10.96
C GLU A 31 -8.92 17.04 12.40
N ASN A 32 -9.85 16.83 13.32
CA ASN A 32 -9.60 16.62 14.73
C ASN A 32 -9.69 15.13 15.09
N ILE A 33 -9.27 14.82 16.29
CA ILE A 33 -9.48 13.51 16.91
C ILE A 33 -10.50 13.62 18.04
N LEU A 34 -11.12 12.49 18.34
CA LEU A 34 -11.94 12.33 19.55
C LEU A 34 -11.10 11.61 20.61
N LEU A 35 -10.96 12.21 21.78
CA LEU A 35 -10.35 11.60 22.97
C LEU A 35 -11.44 11.30 24.00
N GLN A 36 -11.48 10.05 24.44
CA GLN A 36 -12.46 9.56 25.43
C GLN A 36 -11.77 8.70 26.49
N LEU A 37 -12.34 8.64 27.67
CA LEU A 37 -12.00 7.64 28.68
C LEU A 37 -13.00 6.49 28.59
N LYS A 38 -12.53 5.29 28.25
CA LYS A 38 -13.33 4.06 28.17
C LYS A 38 -12.55 2.91 28.82
N ASP A 39 -13.23 2.13 29.64
CA ASP A 39 -12.66 0.90 30.23
C ASP A 39 -11.26 1.07 30.84
N ASN A 40 -11.02 2.19 31.52
CA ASN A 40 -9.73 2.55 32.11
C ASN A 40 -8.59 2.79 31.07
N GLU A 41 -8.96 3.12 29.82
CA GLU A 41 -8.04 3.51 28.74
C GLU A 41 -8.42 4.89 28.18
N LEU A 42 -7.44 5.70 27.86
CA LEU A 42 -7.61 6.88 27.01
C LEU A 42 -7.64 6.44 25.55
N VAL A 43 -8.77 6.60 24.91
CA VAL A 43 -8.99 6.20 23.52
C VAL A 43 -8.96 7.44 22.62
N PHE A 44 -7.92 7.52 21.80
CA PHE A 44 -7.75 8.55 20.77
C PHE A 44 -8.26 8.01 19.44
N THR A 45 -9.33 8.57 18.91
CA THR A 45 -9.98 8.11 17.67
C THR A 45 -9.78 9.11 16.55
N ALA A 46 -9.25 8.66 15.41
CA ALA A 46 -9.27 9.41 14.15
C ALA A 46 -10.11 8.67 13.09
N SER A 47 -10.82 9.43 12.26
CA SER A 47 -11.70 8.87 11.22
C SER A 47 -11.79 9.79 10.00
N ASP A 48 -11.99 9.19 8.81
CA ASP A 48 -12.35 9.91 7.58
C ASP A 48 -13.77 9.61 7.11
N SER A 49 -14.65 9.15 8.00
CA SER A 49 -16.00 8.63 7.81
C SER A 49 -16.06 7.18 7.27
N ASN A 50 -15.12 6.72 6.48
CA ASN A 50 -15.10 5.35 5.96
C ASN A 50 -14.13 4.45 6.73
N ASN A 51 -13.01 5.02 7.13
CA ASN A 51 -11.96 4.34 7.88
C ASN A 51 -11.83 4.97 9.26
N ALA A 52 -11.34 4.20 10.21
CA ALA A 52 -11.10 4.69 11.56
C ALA A 52 -9.87 4.00 12.17
N ILE A 53 -9.24 4.69 13.10
CA ILE A 53 -8.19 4.15 13.95
C ILE A 53 -8.44 4.59 15.38
N GLN A 54 -8.19 3.70 16.31
CA GLN A 54 -8.18 3.98 17.74
C GLN A 54 -6.79 3.66 18.29
N TYR A 55 -6.23 4.60 19.02
CA TYR A 55 -5.06 4.38 19.85
C TYR A 55 -5.51 4.34 21.31
N LYS A 56 -5.18 3.28 22.01
CA LYS A 56 -5.58 3.03 23.41
C LYS A 56 -4.37 3.17 24.31
N LEU A 57 -4.47 4.06 25.28
CA LEU A 57 -3.42 4.31 26.27
C LEU A 57 -3.96 4.00 27.65
N PRO A 58 -3.40 2.99 28.35
CA PRO A 58 -3.78 2.69 29.72
C PRO A 58 -3.65 3.91 30.64
N VAL A 59 -4.60 4.12 31.55
CA VAL A 59 -4.63 5.30 32.44
C VAL A 59 -3.45 5.28 33.42
N ASP A 60 -2.92 4.12 33.76
CA ASP A 60 -1.74 3.97 34.62
C ASP A 60 -0.42 4.43 33.97
N GLU A 61 -0.41 4.64 32.65
CA GLU A 61 0.74 5.21 31.91
C GLU A 61 0.74 6.75 31.87
N VAL A 62 -0.28 7.41 32.41
CA VAL A 62 -0.44 8.88 32.39
C VAL A 62 -1.04 9.42 33.69
N GLU A 63 -0.86 10.71 33.95
CA GLU A 63 -1.56 11.40 35.02
C GLU A 63 -2.80 12.08 34.46
N ILE A 64 -3.99 11.65 34.87
CA ILE A 64 -5.27 12.23 34.44
C ILE A 64 -6.15 12.61 35.61
N SER A 65 -6.84 13.76 35.50
CA SER A 65 -7.88 14.18 36.43
C SER A 65 -9.09 14.75 35.67
N GLU A 66 -10.26 14.65 36.30
CA GLU A 66 -11.51 15.19 35.75
C GLU A 66 -11.76 14.75 34.29
N PRO A 67 -11.87 13.43 34.02
CA PRO A 67 -12.00 12.92 32.67
C PRO A 67 -13.29 13.45 32.01
N GLN A 68 -13.14 13.86 30.74
CA GLN A 68 -14.23 14.27 29.87
C GLN A 68 -13.89 13.94 28.42
N ASP A 69 -14.88 13.74 27.58
CA ASP A 69 -14.68 13.60 26.15
C ASP A 69 -14.26 14.93 25.54
N VAL A 70 -13.27 14.93 24.65
CA VAL A 70 -12.79 16.15 23.98
C VAL A 70 -12.48 15.87 22.50
N CYS A 71 -12.69 16.89 21.67
CA CYS A 71 -12.38 16.84 20.25
C CYS A 71 -11.39 17.97 19.90
N PHE A 72 -10.19 17.66 19.46
CA PHE A 72 -9.13 18.63 19.20
C PHE A 72 -8.17 18.22 18.08
N ASN A 73 -7.43 19.20 17.55
CA ASN A 73 -6.43 18.96 16.51
C ASN A 73 -5.12 18.44 17.10
N ILE A 74 -4.93 17.13 17.10
CA ILE A 74 -3.73 16.48 17.63
C ILE A 74 -2.48 16.77 16.82
N LEU A 75 -2.60 17.01 15.50
CA LEU A 75 -1.45 17.28 14.65
C LEU A 75 -0.84 18.63 15.03
N PHE A 76 -1.68 19.65 15.19
CA PHE A 76 -1.21 20.95 15.64
C PHE A 76 -0.59 20.87 17.05
N ALA A 77 -1.24 20.17 17.98
CA ALA A 77 -0.70 19.96 19.32
C ALA A 77 0.66 19.25 19.28
N SER A 78 0.80 18.18 18.49
CA SER A 78 2.04 17.43 18.32
C SER A 78 3.15 18.29 17.68
N ASP A 79 2.84 19.04 16.62
CA ASP A 79 3.82 19.87 15.92
C ASP A 79 4.34 21.01 16.83
N TYR A 80 3.44 21.62 17.61
CA TYR A 80 3.84 22.59 18.63
C TYR A 80 4.77 21.97 19.68
N VAL A 81 4.37 20.83 20.24
CA VAL A 81 5.08 20.15 21.30
C VAL A 81 6.45 19.63 20.84
N LYS A 82 6.61 19.25 19.57
CA LYS A 82 7.93 18.88 18.98
C LYS A 82 8.96 20.00 19.11
N SER A 83 8.55 21.26 19.08
CA SER A 83 9.43 22.42 19.20
C SER A 83 9.89 22.70 20.62
N LEU A 84 9.25 22.12 21.63
CA LEU A 84 9.56 22.34 23.05
C LEU A 84 10.76 21.50 23.49
N LYS A 85 11.45 21.95 24.54
CA LYS A 85 12.55 21.20 25.17
C LYS A 85 12.06 20.23 26.25
N ASP A 86 10.86 20.45 26.75
CA ASP A 86 10.23 19.67 27.81
C ASP A 86 10.05 18.21 27.41
N GLU A 87 10.26 17.30 28.32
CA GLU A 87 10.03 15.85 28.13
C GLU A 87 8.59 15.47 28.43
N THR A 88 7.96 16.18 29.38
CA THR A 88 6.57 15.98 29.80
C THR A 88 5.80 17.27 29.62
N ILE A 89 4.57 17.17 29.15
CA ILE A 89 3.68 18.29 28.92
C ILE A 89 2.36 18.11 29.66
N SER A 90 1.69 19.24 30.00
CA SER A 90 0.38 19.23 30.59
C SER A 90 -0.65 19.78 29.59
N LEU A 91 -1.67 18.99 29.33
CA LEU A 91 -2.85 19.35 28.51
C LEU A 91 -4.02 19.57 29.45
N GLU A 92 -4.59 20.77 29.45
CA GLU A 92 -5.76 21.12 30.24
C GLU A 92 -6.91 21.48 29.31
N PHE A 93 -8.03 20.75 29.40
CA PHE A 93 -9.17 20.88 28.52
C PHE A 93 -10.35 21.53 29.26
N PHE A 94 -10.99 22.48 28.59
CA PHE A 94 -12.16 23.25 29.03
C PHE A 94 -13.31 23.03 28.05
N ASP A 95 -14.46 23.64 28.29
CA ASP A 95 -15.66 23.45 27.48
C ASP A 95 -15.46 23.75 25.98
N ASN A 96 -14.66 24.77 25.63
CA ASN A 96 -14.46 25.22 24.24
C ASN A 96 -12.97 25.41 23.89
N GLY A 97 -12.05 24.85 24.64
CA GLY A 97 -10.64 25.05 24.42
C GLY A 97 -9.73 24.11 25.21
N MET A 98 -8.49 24.14 24.87
CA MET A 98 -7.43 23.46 25.61
C MET A 98 -6.20 24.36 25.76
N VAL A 99 -5.46 24.11 26.81
CA VAL A 99 -4.17 24.79 27.09
C VAL A 99 -3.07 23.73 27.17
N ILE A 100 -2.01 23.93 26.42
CA ILE A 100 -0.75 23.16 26.56
C ILE A 100 0.21 24.00 27.37
N THR A 101 0.56 23.53 28.56
CA THR A 101 1.50 24.21 29.46
C THR A 101 2.87 23.52 29.41
N HIS A 102 3.91 24.31 29.37
CA HIS A 102 5.32 23.91 29.40
C HIS A 102 6.14 24.87 30.23
N ASP A 103 7.41 24.58 30.48
CA ASP A 103 8.25 25.33 31.43
C ASP A 103 8.36 26.83 31.15
N SER A 104 8.31 27.26 29.89
CA SER A 104 8.52 28.65 29.48
C SER A 104 7.24 29.40 29.09
N GLY A 105 6.06 28.73 29.13
CA GLY A 105 4.80 29.38 28.78
C GLY A 105 3.65 28.42 28.52
N HIS A 106 2.69 28.86 27.74
CA HIS A 106 1.54 28.06 27.35
C HIS A 106 1.02 28.49 25.98
N ILE A 107 0.26 27.60 25.35
CA ILE A 107 -0.55 27.89 24.16
C ILE A 107 -2.00 27.51 24.42
N GLU A 108 -2.92 28.32 23.91
CA GLU A 108 -4.36 28.05 23.93
C GLU A 108 -4.81 27.64 22.55
N MET A 109 -5.68 26.62 22.49
CA MET A 109 -6.26 26.10 21.26
C MET A 109 -7.78 25.91 21.45
N ALA A 110 -8.54 26.13 20.39
CA ALA A 110 -9.96 25.77 20.39
C ALA A 110 -10.14 24.25 20.36
N THR A 111 -11.24 23.78 20.97
CA THR A 111 -11.73 22.42 20.85
C THR A 111 -13.09 22.44 20.15
N GLU A 112 -13.49 21.31 19.57
CA GLU A 112 -14.77 21.19 18.87
C GLU A 112 -15.82 20.46 19.71
N ASP A 113 -17.11 20.66 19.38
CA ASP A 113 -18.18 19.96 20.06
C ASP A 113 -18.13 18.46 19.77
N VAL A 114 -17.87 17.67 20.79
CA VAL A 114 -17.77 16.20 20.74
C VAL A 114 -18.99 15.54 20.09
N LYS A 115 -20.18 16.12 20.26
CA LYS A 115 -21.43 15.59 19.69
C LYS A 115 -21.48 15.63 18.18
N MET A 116 -20.67 16.49 17.57
CA MET A 116 -20.55 16.61 16.11
C MET A 116 -19.56 15.61 15.51
N TYR A 117 -18.73 14.96 16.33
CA TYR A 117 -17.77 13.98 15.84
C TYR A 117 -18.48 12.67 15.48
N PRO A 118 -18.34 12.16 14.23
CA PRO A 118 -18.95 10.91 13.82
C PRO A 118 -18.23 9.74 14.51
N ASN A 119 -18.74 9.36 15.68
CA ASN A 119 -18.16 8.27 16.46
C ASN A 119 -18.40 6.94 15.72
N ARG A 120 -17.32 6.32 15.26
CA ARG A 120 -17.33 4.97 14.69
C ARG A 120 -16.67 4.03 15.67
N GLU A 121 -17.43 3.15 16.24
CA GLU A 121 -16.89 2.05 17.02
C GLU A 121 -16.23 1.02 16.07
N ILE A 122 -15.00 0.63 16.38
CA ILE A 122 -14.32 -0.45 15.66
C ILE A 122 -14.63 -1.75 16.40
N LEU A 123 -15.49 -2.55 15.78
CA LEU A 123 -15.75 -3.90 16.30
C LEU A 123 -14.53 -4.77 16.11
N GLU A 124 -14.05 -5.36 17.19
CA GLU A 124 -12.91 -6.26 17.16
C GLU A 124 -13.37 -7.64 16.65
N PRO A 125 -12.77 -8.17 15.57
CA PRO A 125 -13.09 -9.50 15.07
C PRO A 125 -12.70 -10.60 16.05
N GLU A 126 -13.40 -11.75 15.98
CA GLU A 126 -13.12 -12.93 16.82
C GLU A 126 -11.75 -13.54 16.56
N SER A 127 -11.21 -13.40 15.37
CA SER A 127 -9.93 -13.99 14.98
C SER A 127 -9.03 -13.03 14.22
N PHE A 128 -7.74 -13.12 14.50
CA PHE A 128 -6.68 -12.40 13.81
C PHE A 128 -5.55 -13.33 13.42
N ILE A 129 -4.81 -12.95 12.40
CA ILE A 129 -3.59 -13.61 11.93
C ILE A 129 -2.40 -12.71 12.22
N ASN A 130 -1.31 -13.31 12.72
CA ASN A 130 -0.07 -12.58 12.95
C ASN A 130 0.68 -12.36 11.63
N ILE A 131 1.18 -11.14 11.43
CA ILE A 131 1.90 -10.74 10.22
C ILE A 131 3.25 -10.15 10.59
N THR A 132 4.28 -10.57 9.87
CA THR A 132 5.58 -9.90 9.87
C THR A 132 5.51 -8.66 8.99
N GLY A 133 5.68 -7.48 9.58
CA GLY A 133 5.35 -6.20 8.98
C GLY A 133 6.14 -5.87 7.72
N ASN A 134 7.45 -6.11 7.69
CA ASN A 134 8.31 -5.68 6.58
C ASN A 134 7.96 -6.37 5.25
N GLU A 135 7.78 -7.68 5.24
CA GLU A 135 7.45 -8.44 4.02
C GLU A 135 6.08 -8.04 3.50
N PHE A 136 5.09 -8.00 4.39
CA PHE A 136 3.73 -7.60 4.04
C PHE A 136 3.68 -6.15 3.52
N TYR A 137 4.41 -5.23 4.17
CA TYR A 137 4.51 -3.84 3.74
C TYR A 137 5.07 -3.72 2.32
N ASN A 138 6.17 -4.40 2.03
CA ASN A 138 6.81 -4.37 0.71
C ASN A 138 5.90 -4.95 -0.37
N SER A 139 5.25 -6.08 -0.09
CA SER A 139 4.29 -6.71 -1.00
C SER A 139 3.09 -5.81 -1.27
N LEU A 140 2.52 -5.21 -0.24
CA LEU A 140 1.39 -4.31 -0.36
C LEU A 140 1.75 -3.01 -1.12
N LYS A 141 2.92 -2.44 -0.82
CA LYS A 141 3.44 -1.25 -1.51
C LYS A 141 3.66 -1.52 -3.00
N LEU A 142 4.21 -2.69 -3.33
CA LEU A 142 4.42 -3.10 -4.71
C LEU A 142 3.08 -3.31 -5.43
N ALA A 143 2.14 -4.05 -4.82
CA ALA A 143 0.80 -4.23 -5.37
C ALA A 143 0.12 -2.88 -5.64
N ASN A 144 0.19 -1.95 -4.69
CA ASN A 144 -0.40 -0.63 -4.83
C ASN A 144 0.26 0.24 -5.92
N SER A 145 1.54 -0.02 -6.26
CA SER A 145 2.26 0.70 -7.32
C SER A 145 1.81 0.31 -8.74
N ILE A 146 1.16 -0.83 -8.89
CA ILE A 146 0.66 -1.36 -10.17
C ILE A 146 -0.74 -0.86 -10.48
N VAL A 147 -1.52 -0.56 -9.46
CA VAL A 147 -2.87 -0.02 -9.60
C VAL A 147 -2.89 1.19 -10.54
N ASN A 148 -3.91 1.27 -11.39
CA ASN A 148 -4.13 2.43 -12.27
C ASN A 148 -5.29 3.29 -11.75
N PRO A 149 -5.02 4.37 -11.00
CA PRO A 149 -6.06 5.23 -10.43
C PRO A 149 -6.84 6.03 -11.48
N ASP A 150 -6.29 6.20 -12.69
CA ASP A 150 -6.92 6.97 -13.76
C ASP A 150 -7.97 6.18 -14.54
N ASN A 151 -7.97 4.85 -14.40
CA ASN A 151 -8.94 3.98 -15.06
C ASN A 151 -10.23 3.88 -14.25
N LYS A 152 -11.09 4.90 -14.34
CA LYS A 152 -12.35 4.98 -13.58
C LYS A 152 -13.44 4.03 -14.08
N ASP A 153 -13.28 3.49 -15.28
CA ASP A 153 -14.30 2.67 -15.93
C ASP A 153 -14.26 1.20 -15.50
N TYR A 154 -13.18 0.77 -14.87
CA TYR A 154 -13.00 -0.61 -14.47
C TYR A 154 -12.52 -0.71 -13.01
N GLN A 155 -13.48 -0.88 -12.10
CA GLN A 155 -13.24 -0.93 -10.65
C GLN A 155 -12.08 -1.84 -10.20
N PRO A 156 -11.91 -3.07 -10.73
CA PRO A 156 -10.79 -3.91 -10.30
C PRO A 156 -9.42 -3.31 -10.56
N SER A 157 -9.26 -2.40 -11.53
CA SER A 157 -7.95 -1.83 -11.89
C SER A 157 -7.42 -0.79 -10.89
N TYR A 158 -8.27 -0.24 -10.02
CA TYR A 158 -7.87 0.70 -8.98
C TYR A 158 -7.97 0.12 -7.56
N CYS A 159 -8.09 -1.20 -7.46
CA CYS A 159 -8.08 -1.92 -6.19
C CYS A 159 -6.85 -2.83 -6.06
N VAL A 160 -6.44 -3.03 -4.83
CA VAL A 160 -5.61 -4.16 -4.42
C VAL A 160 -6.56 -5.25 -3.89
N HIS A 161 -6.35 -6.47 -4.31
CA HIS A 161 -7.18 -7.61 -3.98
C HIS A 161 -6.44 -8.56 -3.06
N PHE A 162 -7.09 -8.98 -2.01
CA PHE A 162 -6.63 -10.01 -1.10
C PHE A 162 -7.42 -11.29 -1.37
N ASN A 163 -6.75 -12.36 -1.71
CA ASN A 163 -7.33 -13.66 -2.02
C ASN A 163 -6.63 -14.75 -1.21
N GLY A 164 -6.94 -14.85 0.07
CA GLY A 164 -6.21 -15.75 0.97
C GLY A 164 -4.74 -15.36 1.08
N LYS A 165 -3.84 -16.24 0.60
CA LYS A 165 -2.38 -16.02 0.61
C LYS A 165 -1.85 -15.09 -0.47
N ASP A 166 -2.70 -14.66 -1.40
CA ASP A 166 -2.29 -13.84 -2.53
C ASP A 166 -2.71 -12.38 -2.34
N ILE A 167 -1.77 -11.47 -2.54
CA ILE A 167 -2.07 -10.05 -2.79
C ILE A 167 -1.93 -9.82 -4.28
N PHE A 168 -2.93 -9.22 -4.88
CA PHE A 168 -3.04 -9.09 -6.32
C PHE A 168 -3.52 -7.69 -6.71
N SER A 169 -2.98 -7.16 -7.80
CA SER A 169 -3.45 -5.92 -8.43
C SER A 169 -3.36 -5.98 -9.94
N SER A 170 -4.11 -5.15 -10.64
CA SER A 170 -4.02 -5.02 -12.09
C SER A 170 -3.94 -3.56 -12.53
N GLY A 171 -3.17 -3.27 -13.59
CA GLY A 171 -2.91 -1.91 -14.02
C GLY A 171 -3.90 -1.34 -15.03
N THR A 172 -4.21 -2.03 -16.12
CA THR A 172 -5.10 -1.52 -17.19
C THR A 172 -5.85 -2.63 -17.92
N ILE A 173 -6.97 -2.28 -18.57
CA ILE A 173 -7.79 -3.22 -19.33
C ILE A 173 -7.12 -3.67 -20.65
N ASN A 174 -6.53 -2.72 -21.40
CA ASN A 174 -5.99 -2.99 -22.74
C ASN A 174 -4.53 -3.47 -22.73
N HIS A 175 -3.79 -3.16 -21.71
CA HIS A 175 -2.42 -3.62 -21.50
C HIS A 175 -2.35 -4.25 -20.12
N THR A 176 -3.05 -5.38 -20.00
CA THR A 176 -3.25 -6.08 -18.75
C THR A 176 -1.91 -6.51 -18.19
N TYR A 177 -1.53 -5.94 -17.06
CA TYR A 177 -0.47 -6.46 -16.23
C TYR A 177 -1.00 -6.69 -14.82
N PHE A 178 -0.68 -7.82 -14.28
CA PHE A 178 -1.02 -8.23 -12.92
C PHE A 178 0.26 -8.44 -12.15
N ASN A 179 0.19 -8.25 -10.87
CA ASN A 179 1.14 -8.88 -9.97
C ASN A 179 0.39 -9.82 -9.03
N ILE A 180 0.98 -10.94 -8.75
CA ILE A 180 0.52 -11.88 -7.75
C ILE A 180 1.67 -12.04 -6.79
N LEU A 181 1.49 -11.51 -5.59
CA LEU A 181 2.47 -11.57 -4.52
C LEU A 181 2.01 -12.64 -3.56
N LYS A 182 2.85 -13.64 -3.34
CA LYS A 182 2.62 -14.65 -2.32
C LYS A 182 3.03 -14.07 -0.98
N VAL A 183 2.09 -13.99 -0.07
CA VAL A 183 2.34 -13.55 1.30
C VAL A 183 2.15 -14.76 2.20
N ASN A 184 3.12 -15.03 3.06
CA ASN A 184 3.02 -16.15 3.98
C ASN A 184 2.05 -15.81 5.12
N ILE A 185 0.77 -16.01 4.86
CA ILE A 185 -0.32 -15.79 5.80
C ILE A 185 -0.91 -17.15 6.15
N GLU A 186 -0.78 -17.54 7.40
CA GLU A 186 -1.38 -18.75 7.92
C GLU A 186 -2.75 -18.44 8.51
N GLY A 187 -3.81 -19.04 7.96
CA GLY A 187 -5.17 -18.89 8.48
C GLY A 187 -6.23 -18.78 7.40
N ASP A 188 -7.48 -18.89 7.82
CA ASP A 188 -8.65 -18.77 6.94
C ASP A 188 -9.03 -17.29 6.82
N MET A 189 -8.78 -16.71 5.65
CA MET A 189 -9.07 -15.32 5.38
C MET A 189 -10.17 -15.17 4.34
N GLN A 190 -11.07 -14.23 4.56
CA GLN A 190 -12.03 -13.81 3.56
C GLN A 190 -11.32 -13.10 2.40
N LYS A 191 -12.00 -13.05 1.26
CA LYS A 191 -11.53 -12.32 0.08
C LYS A 191 -12.10 -10.92 0.09
N VAL A 192 -11.24 -9.93 -0.06
CA VAL A 192 -11.64 -8.51 -0.08
C VAL A 192 -10.88 -7.73 -1.13
N SER A 193 -11.53 -6.73 -1.70
CA SER A 193 -10.90 -5.75 -2.59
C SER A 193 -10.87 -4.40 -1.89
N VAL A 194 -9.72 -3.71 -1.94
CA VAL A 194 -9.51 -2.44 -1.25
C VAL A 194 -9.02 -1.39 -2.24
N HIS A 195 -9.72 -0.26 -2.28
CA HIS A 195 -9.35 0.86 -3.14
C HIS A 195 -7.93 1.35 -2.82
N TYR A 196 -7.16 1.74 -3.84
CA TYR A 196 -5.76 2.12 -3.69
C TYR A 196 -5.53 3.23 -2.66
N SER A 197 -6.45 4.19 -2.53
CA SER A 197 -6.33 5.27 -1.54
C SER A 197 -6.47 4.76 -0.10
N GLN A 198 -7.24 3.72 0.13
CA GLN A 198 -7.38 3.09 1.44
C GLN A 198 -6.14 2.24 1.77
N ILE A 199 -5.54 1.64 0.74
CA ILE A 199 -4.24 0.95 0.89
C ILE A 199 -3.14 1.91 1.36
N GLN A 200 -3.17 3.18 0.94
CA GLN A 200 -2.22 4.19 1.45
C GLN A 200 -2.33 4.38 2.97
N LYS A 201 -3.55 4.34 3.53
CA LYS A 201 -3.76 4.40 4.99
C LYS A 201 -3.20 3.17 5.69
N LEU A 202 -3.50 1.99 5.14
CA LEU A 202 -2.96 0.73 5.64
C LEU A 202 -1.43 0.72 5.59
N LEU A 203 -0.82 1.15 4.50
CA LEU A 203 0.63 1.32 4.39
C LEU A 203 1.17 2.29 5.44
N GLY A 204 0.50 3.42 5.67
CA GLY A 204 0.87 4.36 6.73
C GLY A 204 0.82 3.73 8.12
N TYR A 205 -0.20 2.91 8.39
CA TYR A 205 -0.33 2.18 9.66
C TYR A 205 0.78 1.14 9.86
N ILE A 206 1.04 0.28 8.87
CA ILE A 206 1.98 -0.84 9.01
C ILE A 206 3.46 -0.43 8.88
N SER A 207 3.76 0.71 8.26
CA SER A 207 5.14 1.15 7.96
C SER A 207 6.07 1.26 9.18
N ARG A 208 5.52 1.35 10.38
CA ARG A 208 6.24 1.53 11.64
C ARG A 208 6.18 0.31 12.56
N ARG A 209 5.68 -0.81 12.04
CA ARG A 209 5.41 -2.02 12.83
C ARG A 209 6.20 -3.19 12.28
N SER A 210 6.99 -3.82 13.14
CA SER A 210 7.66 -5.07 12.80
C SER A 210 6.68 -6.25 12.78
N GLU A 211 5.68 -6.21 13.65
CA GLU A 211 4.65 -7.23 13.80
C GLU A 211 3.29 -6.56 14.06
N PHE A 212 2.24 -7.15 13.56
CA PHE A 212 0.85 -6.78 13.83
C PHE A 212 -0.09 -7.93 13.52
N LYS A 213 -1.34 -7.79 13.92
CA LYS A 213 -2.40 -8.75 13.63
C LYS A 213 -3.33 -8.19 12.57
N ILE A 214 -3.78 -9.04 11.64
CA ILE A 214 -4.72 -8.68 10.59
C ILE A 214 -5.92 -9.60 10.58
N HIS A 215 -7.07 -9.04 10.27
CA HIS A 215 -8.29 -9.75 9.92
C HIS A 215 -8.79 -9.24 8.57
N LEU A 216 -9.10 -10.15 7.65
CA LEU A 216 -9.76 -9.82 6.37
C LEU A 216 -11.23 -10.21 6.47
N GLY A 217 -12.10 -9.19 6.49
CA GLY A 217 -13.54 -9.35 6.36
C GLY A 217 -13.98 -9.36 4.88
N ILE A 218 -15.29 -9.49 4.64
CA ILE A 218 -15.85 -9.54 3.28
C ILE A 218 -15.69 -8.19 2.54
N ASP A 219 -15.74 -7.08 3.28
CA ASP A 219 -15.75 -5.71 2.78
C ASP A 219 -14.87 -4.76 3.61
N HIS A 220 -13.97 -5.30 4.43
CA HIS A 220 -13.09 -4.51 5.27
C HIS A 220 -11.83 -5.27 5.68
N ILE A 221 -10.85 -4.53 6.18
CA ILE A 221 -9.66 -5.04 6.86
C ILE A 221 -9.61 -4.42 8.26
N VAL A 222 -9.32 -5.23 9.26
CA VAL A 222 -9.00 -4.75 10.61
C VAL A 222 -7.55 -5.14 10.91
N CYS A 223 -6.75 -4.16 11.34
CA CYS A 223 -5.39 -4.42 11.83
C CYS A 223 -5.27 -3.96 13.28
N LYS A 224 -4.47 -4.71 14.06
CA LYS A 224 -4.30 -4.47 15.49
C LYS A 224 -2.85 -4.70 15.89
N ASP A 225 -2.32 -3.82 16.76
CA ASP A 225 -1.11 -4.04 17.54
C ASP A 225 -1.42 -3.94 19.05
N GLU A 226 -0.43 -3.73 19.88
CA GLU A 226 -0.56 -3.63 21.34
C GLU A 226 -1.43 -2.43 21.76
N TYR A 227 -1.26 -1.28 21.12
CA TYR A 227 -1.89 -0.01 21.52
C TYR A 227 -2.94 0.48 20.53
N SER A 228 -3.05 -0.12 19.36
CA SER A 228 -3.94 0.44 18.35
C SER A 228 -4.71 -0.62 17.56
N ILE A 229 -5.90 -0.20 17.12
CA ILE A 229 -6.73 -0.97 16.20
C ILE A 229 -7.23 -0.05 15.09
N CYS A 230 -7.13 -0.48 13.84
CA CYS A 230 -7.66 0.27 12.71
C CYS A 230 -8.61 -0.54 11.86
N TYR A 231 -9.60 0.15 11.31
CA TYR A 231 -10.56 -0.34 10.35
C TYR A 231 -10.33 0.32 9.00
N ILE A 232 -10.15 -0.47 7.97
CA ILE A 232 -10.01 -0.03 6.57
C ILE A 232 -11.21 -0.54 5.79
N ALA A 233 -11.99 0.37 5.23
CA ALA A 233 -13.09 0.01 4.37
C ALA A 233 -12.59 -0.62 3.07
N GLY A 234 -13.18 -1.70 2.70
CA GLY A 234 -13.02 -2.38 1.43
C GLY A 234 -14.35 -2.51 0.71
N ILE A 235 -14.34 -3.35 -0.30
CA ILE A 235 -15.52 -3.75 -1.05
C ILE A 235 -15.50 -5.27 -1.19
N LYS A 236 -16.66 -5.84 -1.48
CA LYS A 236 -16.75 -7.25 -1.79
C LYS A 236 -15.76 -7.59 -2.91
N TYR A 237 -15.08 -8.74 -2.76
CA TYR A 237 -14.07 -9.19 -3.70
C TYR A 237 -14.55 -9.14 -5.16
N SER A 238 -13.83 -8.38 -6.00
CA SER A 238 -14.19 -8.08 -7.40
C SER A 238 -13.03 -8.30 -8.37
N ALA A 239 -11.98 -9.02 -7.95
CA ALA A 239 -10.86 -9.30 -8.86
C ALA A 239 -11.30 -10.14 -10.06
N PRO A 240 -10.71 -9.90 -11.25
CA PRO A 240 -10.91 -10.77 -12.39
C PRO A 240 -10.32 -12.16 -12.11
N PRO A 241 -10.74 -13.20 -12.83
CA PRO A 241 -10.24 -14.57 -12.67
C PRO A 241 -8.81 -14.70 -13.27
N TYR A 242 -7.83 -14.01 -12.69
CA TYR A 242 -6.45 -13.91 -13.15
C TYR A 242 -5.75 -15.27 -13.25
N GLU A 243 -6.17 -16.25 -12.47
CA GLU A 243 -5.62 -17.61 -12.48
C GLU A 243 -5.78 -18.31 -13.84
N LEU A 244 -6.85 -17.99 -14.56
CA LEU A 244 -7.11 -18.57 -15.88
C LEU A 244 -6.09 -18.12 -16.92
N ILE A 245 -5.37 -17.03 -16.65
CA ILE A 245 -4.40 -16.46 -17.58
C ILE A 245 -3.07 -17.19 -17.50
N TYR A 246 -2.51 -17.36 -16.32
CA TYR A 246 -1.14 -17.88 -16.16
C TYR A 246 -1.06 -19.38 -15.90
N LYS A 247 -2.20 -20.03 -15.62
CA LYS A 247 -2.28 -21.50 -15.48
C LYS A 247 -2.41 -22.23 -16.82
N GLN A 248 -2.51 -21.49 -17.93
CA GLN A 248 -2.50 -22.09 -19.26
C GLN A 248 -1.14 -22.75 -19.54
N GLU A 249 -1.16 -23.83 -20.31
CA GLU A 249 0.07 -24.46 -20.77
C GLU A 249 0.58 -23.75 -22.03
N THR A 250 1.90 -23.62 -22.14
CA THR A 250 2.58 -23.09 -23.33
C THR A 250 3.92 -23.78 -23.50
N THR A 251 4.31 -24.01 -24.73
CA THR A 251 5.64 -24.49 -25.09
C THR A 251 6.65 -23.35 -25.19
N GLN A 252 6.20 -22.12 -25.44
CA GLN A 252 7.05 -20.94 -25.59
C GLN A 252 7.53 -20.42 -24.25
N LYS A 253 8.80 -20.68 -23.95
CA LYS A 253 9.43 -20.30 -22.67
C LYS A 253 10.85 -19.82 -22.91
N VAL A 254 11.26 -18.78 -22.20
CA VAL A 254 12.65 -18.30 -22.12
C VAL A 254 13.10 -18.21 -20.67
N ILE A 255 14.35 -18.61 -20.43
CA ILE A 255 15.06 -18.39 -19.17
C ILE A 255 16.20 -17.42 -19.46
N ILE A 256 16.24 -16.31 -18.74
CA ILE A 256 17.12 -15.18 -19.03
C ILE A 256 17.57 -14.50 -17.73
N SER A 257 18.81 -14.00 -17.68
CA SER A 257 19.29 -13.23 -16.54
C SER A 257 18.47 -11.96 -16.35
N LYS A 258 17.88 -11.77 -15.15
CA LYS A 258 17.15 -10.53 -14.80
C LYS A 258 18.04 -9.31 -15.02
N LYS A 259 19.28 -9.35 -14.52
CA LYS A 259 20.25 -8.25 -14.59
C LYS A 259 20.54 -7.82 -16.03
N GLU A 260 20.71 -8.77 -16.95
CA GLU A 260 20.98 -8.48 -18.35
C GLU A 260 19.76 -7.89 -19.04
N LEU A 261 18.58 -8.51 -18.84
CA LEU A 261 17.32 -8.03 -19.42
C LEU A 261 16.97 -6.63 -18.91
N GLU A 262 17.09 -6.39 -17.60
CA GLU A 262 16.79 -5.09 -16.98
C GLU A 262 17.76 -4.00 -17.47
N SER A 263 19.04 -4.32 -17.62
CA SER A 263 20.04 -3.40 -18.17
C SER A 263 19.75 -3.01 -19.61
N CYS A 264 19.36 -3.97 -20.44
CA CYS A 264 18.96 -3.73 -21.83
C CYS A 264 17.69 -2.84 -21.90
N VAL A 265 16.65 -3.19 -21.14
CA VAL A 265 15.39 -2.43 -21.09
C VAL A 265 15.64 -0.99 -20.62
N ASN A 266 16.52 -0.78 -19.63
CA ASN A 266 16.85 0.56 -19.15
C ASN A 266 17.55 1.41 -20.24
N ARG A 267 18.46 0.84 -21.02
CA ARG A 267 19.08 1.55 -22.16
C ARG A 267 18.06 1.94 -23.21
N ILE A 268 17.12 1.08 -23.52
CA ILE A 268 16.02 1.35 -24.45
C ILE A 268 15.15 2.51 -23.96
N ILE A 269 14.81 2.53 -22.66
CA ILE A 269 14.00 3.62 -22.09
C ILE A 269 14.71 4.96 -22.15
N VAL A 270 16.00 5.00 -21.84
CA VAL A 270 16.79 6.25 -21.96
C VAL A 270 16.75 6.80 -23.39
N SER A 271 16.79 5.93 -24.39
CA SER A 271 16.73 6.33 -25.80
C SER A 271 15.34 6.76 -26.26
N SER A 272 14.27 6.37 -25.55
CA SER A 272 12.90 6.69 -25.95
C SER A 272 12.48 8.14 -25.69
N LYS A 273 13.28 8.89 -24.90
CA LYS A 273 13.04 10.32 -24.58
C LYS A 273 11.61 10.62 -24.13
N GLY A 274 11.04 9.73 -23.30
CA GLY A 274 9.70 9.92 -22.71
C GLY A 274 8.53 9.45 -23.57
N PHE A 275 8.76 8.91 -24.74
CA PHE A 275 7.72 8.20 -25.49
C PHE A 275 7.55 6.78 -24.94
N PRO A 276 6.33 6.20 -25.03
CA PRO A 276 6.13 4.81 -24.68
C PRO A 276 7.10 3.93 -25.48
N ALA A 277 8.02 3.31 -24.79
CA ALA A 277 8.95 2.37 -25.41
C ALA A 277 8.38 0.96 -25.34
N TYR A 278 8.60 0.20 -26.41
CA TYR A 278 8.29 -1.21 -26.47
C TYR A 278 9.54 -1.97 -26.93
N ILE A 279 9.60 -3.23 -26.62
CA ILE A 279 10.62 -4.14 -27.08
C ILE A 279 9.99 -5.25 -27.89
N SER A 280 10.70 -5.69 -28.92
CA SER A 280 10.49 -6.96 -29.61
C SER A 280 11.51 -7.96 -29.10
N LEU A 281 11.06 -9.14 -28.76
CA LEU A 281 11.88 -10.29 -28.38
C LEU A 281 11.87 -11.28 -29.53
N LEU A 282 13.01 -11.55 -30.15
CA LEU A 282 13.15 -12.49 -31.24
C LEU A 282 14.21 -13.52 -30.88
N SER A 283 13.87 -14.81 -30.98
CA SER A 283 14.79 -15.90 -30.65
C SER A 283 15.77 -16.20 -31.80
N HIS A 284 17.03 -16.46 -31.44
CA HIS A 284 18.08 -16.93 -32.32
C HIS A 284 18.93 -17.99 -31.59
N ASP A 285 18.80 -19.25 -31.94
CA ASP A 285 19.50 -20.37 -31.30
C ASP A 285 19.56 -20.26 -29.75
N ASP A 286 20.73 -19.95 -29.19
CA ASP A 286 20.98 -19.81 -27.73
C ASP A 286 20.90 -18.36 -27.23
N THR A 287 20.37 -17.45 -28.05
CA THR A 287 20.30 -16.02 -27.75
C THR A 287 18.94 -15.45 -28.07
N ILE A 288 18.59 -14.35 -27.39
CA ILE A 288 17.43 -13.57 -27.72
C ILE A 288 17.86 -12.17 -28.15
N GLU A 289 17.37 -11.74 -29.30
CA GLU A 289 17.48 -10.36 -29.75
C GLU A 289 16.39 -9.54 -29.12
N ILE A 290 16.77 -8.43 -28.50
CA ILE A 290 15.88 -7.45 -27.92
C ILE A 290 16.01 -6.17 -28.73
N SER A 291 14.99 -5.80 -29.44
CA SER A 291 15.02 -4.62 -30.31
C SER A 291 13.90 -3.64 -30.01
N SER A 292 14.14 -2.37 -30.29
CA SER A 292 13.15 -1.29 -30.18
C SER A 292 13.40 -0.26 -31.26
N LEU A 293 12.33 0.16 -31.94
CA LEU A 293 12.36 1.22 -32.95
C LEU A 293 11.61 2.44 -32.44
N ASN A 294 12.30 3.57 -32.34
CA ASN A 294 11.68 4.87 -32.13
C ASN A 294 11.64 5.64 -33.47
N SER A 295 10.51 5.53 -34.16
CA SER A 295 10.32 6.16 -35.47
C SER A 295 10.36 7.69 -35.45
N VAL A 296 10.02 8.30 -34.30
CA VAL A 296 10.00 9.77 -34.13
C VAL A 296 11.42 10.35 -34.23
N TYR A 297 12.40 9.64 -33.69
CA TYR A 297 13.80 10.08 -33.66
C TYR A 297 14.71 9.29 -34.62
N GLY A 298 14.16 8.30 -35.32
CA GLY A 298 14.96 7.42 -36.19
C GLY A 298 15.95 6.55 -35.39
N ILE A 299 15.69 6.29 -34.11
CA ILE A 299 16.54 5.49 -33.23
C ILE A 299 16.10 4.05 -33.33
N ASN A 300 17.03 3.18 -33.73
CA ASN A 300 16.87 1.74 -33.69
C ASN A 300 17.92 1.16 -32.73
N ILE A 301 17.49 0.37 -31.76
CA ILE A 301 18.34 -0.34 -30.82
C ILE A 301 18.08 -1.82 -31.00
N SER A 302 19.15 -2.59 -31.09
CA SER A 302 19.11 -4.05 -31.07
C SER A 302 20.27 -4.54 -30.21
N GLU A 303 19.98 -5.38 -29.24
CA GLU A 303 20.94 -6.04 -28.36
C GLU A 303 20.62 -7.53 -28.29
N THR A 304 21.65 -8.33 -28.20
CA THR A 304 21.53 -9.79 -28.09
C THR A 304 22.07 -10.23 -26.75
N ILE A 305 21.26 -11.01 -26.01
CA ILE A 305 21.64 -11.58 -24.72
C ILE A 305 21.46 -13.09 -24.72
N SER A 306 22.25 -13.79 -23.90
CA SER A 306 22.15 -15.24 -23.77
C SER A 306 20.85 -15.65 -23.11
N ALA A 307 20.21 -16.69 -23.63
CA ALA A 307 18.95 -17.19 -23.09
C ALA A 307 18.79 -18.68 -23.36
N VAL A 308 18.07 -19.39 -22.50
CA VAL A 308 17.66 -20.78 -22.74
C VAL A 308 16.21 -20.78 -23.16
N MET A 309 15.91 -21.32 -24.33
CA MET A 309 14.56 -21.30 -24.91
C MET A 309 14.07 -22.70 -25.21
N THR A 310 12.77 -22.87 -25.19
CA THR A 310 12.11 -24.15 -25.50
C THR A 310 11.43 -24.16 -26.89
N ASP A 311 11.22 -22.97 -27.48
CA ASP A 311 10.54 -22.79 -28.76
C ASP A 311 10.89 -21.41 -29.35
N ASN A 312 10.56 -21.18 -30.62
CA ASN A 312 10.73 -19.87 -31.26
C ASN A 312 9.86 -18.80 -30.62
N ILE A 313 10.47 -17.65 -30.36
CA ILE A 313 9.82 -16.49 -29.71
C ILE A 313 9.83 -15.31 -30.69
N ASP A 314 8.64 -14.76 -30.94
CA ASP A 314 8.42 -13.46 -31.59
C ASP A 314 7.33 -12.73 -30.78
N TYR A 315 7.76 -11.83 -29.87
CA TYR A 315 6.86 -11.28 -28.88
C TYR A 315 7.16 -9.84 -28.53
N GLY A 316 6.12 -9.00 -28.50
CA GLY A 316 6.23 -7.59 -28.11
C GLY A 316 5.82 -7.34 -26.66
N LEU A 317 6.59 -6.49 -25.95
CA LEU A 317 6.31 -6.08 -24.58
C LEU A 317 6.51 -4.58 -24.39
N LEU A 318 5.76 -3.98 -23.47
CA LEU A 318 5.94 -2.58 -23.07
C LEU A 318 7.00 -2.45 -21.96
N THR A 319 8.00 -1.61 -22.17
CA THR A 319 9.15 -1.45 -21.26
C THR A 319 8.75 -0.91 -19.89
N ASN A 320 7.84 0.07 -19.83
CA ASN A 320 7.37 0.66 -18.58
C ASN A 320 6.62 -0.35 -17.68
N GLN A 321 5.98 -1.34 -18.29
CA GLN A 321 5.35 -2.44 -17.54
C GLN A 321 6.39 -3.44 -17.05
N LEU A 322 7.35 -3.82 -17.90
CA LEU A 322 8.46 -4.71 -17.51
C LEU A 322 9.23 -4.20 -16.30
N ILE A 323 9.57 -2.91 -16.26
CA ILE A 323 10.27 -2.31 -15.12
C ILE A 323 9.47 -2.43 -13.82
N LYS A 324 8.16 -2.31 -13.88
CA LYS A 324 7.32 -2.55 -12.70
C LYS A 324 7.43 -4.01 -12.24
N GLY A 325 7.44 -4.95 -13.20
CA GLY A 325 7.60 -6.37 -12.92
C GLY A 325 8.96 -6.71 -12.32
N PHE A 326 10.05 -6.12 -12.80
CA PHE A 326 11.39 -6.39 -12.27
C PHE A 326 11.53 -6.07 -10.77
N LYS A 327 10.75 -5.10 -10.25
CA LYS A 327 10.74 -4.76 -8.83
C LYS A 327 10.14 -5.85 -7.92
N MET A 328 9.47 -6.85 -8.51
CA MET A 328 8.90 -7.98 -7.77
C MET A 328 9.91 -9.06 -7.45
N PHE A 329 11.05 -9.03 -8.13
CA PHE A 329 12.04 -10.10 -8.07
C PHE A 329 13.38 -9.57 -7.61
N ASP A 330 14.05 -10.35 -6.80
CA ASP A 330 15.46 -10.13 -6.46
C ASP A 330 16.37 -10.47 -7.65
N GLU A 331 17.66 -10.60 -7.42
CA GLU A 331 18.59 -11.09 -8.44
C GLU A 331 18.31 -12.58 -8.76
N GLY A 332 18.55 -12.98 -10.01
CA GLY A 332 18.34 -14.37 -10.45
C GLY A 332 17.97 -14.47 -11.93
N ASN A 333 17.55 -15.66 -12.32
CA ASN A 333 17.04 -15.90 -13.66
C ASN A 333 15.53 -15.74 -13.67
N LEU A 334 15.05 -15.03 -14.67
CA LEU A 334 13.63 -14.91 -14.97
C LEU A 334 13.23 -16.05 -15.91
N THR A 335 12.11 -16.67 -15.60
CA THR A 335 11.41 -17.55 -16.52
C THR A 335 10.21 -16.79 -17.09
N ILE A 336 10.23 -16.53 -18.39
CA ILE A 336 9.12 -15.88 -19.11
C ILE A 336 8.40 -16.92 -19.94
N LYS A 337 7.11 -17.10 -19.72
CA LYS A 337 6.23 -17.96 -20.49
C LYS A 337 5.33 -17.07 -21.35
N PHE A 338 5.28 -17.35 -22.65
CA PHE A 338 4.51 -16.57 -23.62
C PHE A 338 3.23 -17.27 -23.99
N PHE A 339 2.15 -16.52 -23.95
CA PHE A 339 0.80 -16.95 -24.36
C PHE A 339 0.30 -16.05 -25.50
N GLN A 340 -0.86 -16.33 -26.04
CA GLN A 340 -1.39 -15.59 -27.19
C GLN A 340 -1.48 -14.07 -26.93
N SER A 341 -1.95 -13.66 -25.76
CA SER A 341 -2.23 -12.25 -25.43
C SER A 341 -1.45 -11.70 -24.25
N VAL A 342 -0.77 -12.54 -23.47
CA VAL A 342 -0.03 -12.16 -22.28
C VAL A 342 1.24 -12.99 -22.15
N ALA A 343 2.21 -12.48 -21.36
CA ALA A 343 3.34 -13.27 -20.87
C ALA A 343 3.32 -13.29 -19.34
N SER A 344 3.69 -14.41 -18.74
CA SER A 344 3.92 -14.52 -17.30
C SER A 344 5.41 -14.59 -17.00
N ILE A 345 5.84 -13.89 -15.97
CA ILE A 345 7.23 -13.79 -15.53
C ILE A 345 7.29 -14.29 -14.09
N THR A 346 8.21 -15.21 -13.84
CA THR A 346 8.58 -15.71 -12.53
C THR A 346 10.08 -15.63 -12.37
N CYS A 347 10.61 -15.74 -11.15
CA CYS A 347 12.03 -15.74 -10.86
C CYS A 347 12.39 -16.97 -10.03
N ASP A 348 13.56 -17.52 -10.23
CA ASP A 348 14.06 -18.66 -9.47
C ASP A 348 14.07 -18.34 -7.96
N GLY A 349 13.53 -19.25 -7.16
CA GLY A 349 13.44 -19.09 -5.69
C GLY A 349 12.39 -18.08 -5.20
N ASN A 350 11.57 -17.53 -6.10
CA ASN A 350 10.51 -16.56 -5.77
C ASN A 350 9.15 -17.06 -6.28
N GLU A 351 8.15 -17.08 -5.42
CA GLU A 351 6.79 -17.54 -5.77
C GLU A 351 5.92 -16.46 -6.43
N ASN A 352 6.41 -15.23 -6.50
CA ASN A 352 5.68 -14.13 -7.12
C ASN A 352 5.54 -14.34 -8.64
N ILE A 353 4.43 -13.89 -9.18
CA ILE A 353 4.12 -13.98 -10.60
C ILE A 353 3.76 -12.59 -11.12
N PHE A 354 4.42 -12.16 -12.18
CA PHE A 354 4.05 -10.96 -12.90
C PHE A 354 3.49 -11.32 -14.27
N VAL A 355 2.33 -10.80 -14.62
CA VAL A 355 1.71 -11.01 -15.93
C VAL A 355 1.65 -9.70 -16.67
N ILE A 356 2.13 -9.69 -17.90
CA ILE A 356 2.22 -8.53 -18.78
C ILE A 356 1.48 -8.78 -20.08
N GLY A 357 0.76 -7.78 -20.57
CA GLY A 357 0.07 -7.87 -21.87
C GLY A 357 1.03 -7.89 -23.05
N ARG A 358 0.68 -8.66 -24.09
CA ARG A 358 1.42 -8.66 -25.35
C ARG A 358 1.20 -7.32 -26.07
N TYR A 359 2.29 -6.73 -26.55
CA TYR A 359 2.23 -5.62 -27.50
C TYR A 359 2.29 -6.18 -28.93
N ILE A 360 1.31 -5.78 -29.76
CA ILE A 360 1.26 -6.19 -31.16
C ILE A 360 1.72 -5.01 -32.00
N PHE A 361 2.80 -5.21 -32.75
CA PHE A 361 3.27 -4.22 -33.69
C PHE A 361 2.29 -4.15 -34.88
N ASN A 362 1.72 -2.99 -35.13
CA ASN A 362 1.03 -2.76 -36.41
C ASN A 362 2.13 -2.67 -37.48
N LYS A 363 2.20 -3.69 -38.32
CA LYS A 363 3.09 -3.77 -39.48
C LYS A 363 2.69 -2.74 -40.53
#